data_8bbcc20c1535d7cbe9e1b834bebd316f
#
_entry.id   8bbcc20c1535d7cbe9e1b834bebd316f
#
_cell.length_a   1.000
_cell.length_b   1.000
_cell.length_c   1.000
_cell.angle_alpha   90.00
_cell.angle_beta   90.00
_cell.angle_gamma   90.00
#
_symmetry.space_group_name_H-M   'P 1'
#
loop_
_entity.id
_entity.type
_entity.pdbx_description
1 polymer ?
#
loop_
_entity_poly.entity_id
_entity_poly.type
_entity_poly.pdbx_seq_one_letter_code
_entity_poly.pdbx_strand_id
1 'polypeptide(L)'
;MVESAEGAERVVGEQKAAGYDFVKVYDLLSADAYAAIVAAAEKHGMPVVGHVPDAVGLSGVLDAGQASIEHLRGHDAALVSNPEKVTHGSEDWAMAATSKMRELAEGTQRAGVRSSWELLASSVL
;
A
#
# COMPACT_ATOMS: atom_id res chain seq x y z
N MET A 1 -19.92 -3.61 -2.30
CA MET A 1 -18.75 -3.69 -1.41
C MET A 1 -18.43 -5.17 -1.19
N VAL A 2 -17.17 -5.57 -1.15
CA VAL A 2 -16.79 -6.96 -0.86
C VAL A 2 -16.82 -7.15 0.65
N GLU A 3 -17.72 -7.99 1.14
CA GLU A 3 -17.92 -8.22 2.58
C GLU A 3 -17.69 -9.69 2.98
N SER A 4 -17.43 -10.57 2.00
CA SER A 4 -17.18 -12.00 2.24
C SER A 4 -16.18 -12.58 1.26
N ALA A 5 -15.60 -13.73 1.59
CA ALA A 5 -14.69 -14.47 0.73
C ALA A 5 -15.35 -14.88 -0.60
N GLU A 6 -16.62 -15.30 -0.55
CA GLU A 6 -17.39 -15.66 -1.75
C GLU A 6 -17.66 -14.44 -2.63
N GLY A 7 -17.94 -13.27 -2.02
CA GLY A 7 -18.09 -12.01 -2.71
C GLY A 7 -16.79 -11.56 -3.40
N ALA A 8 -15.65 -11.74 -2.75
CA ALA A 8 -14.32 -11.45 -3.31
C ALA A 8 -14.04 -12.35 -4.52
N GLU A 9 -14.22 -13.65 -4.38
CA GLU A 9 -13.98 -14.63 -5.44
C GLU A 9 -14.83 -14.33 -6.68
N ARG A 10 -16.13 -14.04 -6.49
CA ARG A 10 -17.02 -13.72 -7.58
C ARG A 10 -16.59 -12.44 -8.31
N VAL A 11 -16.32 -11.35 -7.57
CA VAL A 11 -15.96 -10.05 -8.16
C VAL A 11 -14.62 -10.13 -8.90
N VAL A 12 -13.61 -10.76 -8.31
CA VAL A 12 -12.30 -10.92 -8.95
C VAL A 12 -12.40 -11.81 -10.19
N GLY A 13 -13.17 -12.91 -10.11
CA GLY A 13 -13.41 -13.78 -11.25
C GLY A 13 -14.13 -13.07 -12.41
N GLU A 14 -15.14 -12.24 -12.11
CA GLU A 14 -15.84 -11.42 -13.10
C GLU A 14 -14.88 -10.40 -13.75
N GLN A 15 -14.01 -9.75 -12.98
CA GLN A 15 -13.01 -8.82 -13.51
C GLN A 15 -12.01 -9.54 -14.42
N LYS A 16 -11.52 -10.71 -14.00
CA LYS A 16 -10.64 -11.53 -14.84
C LYS A 16 -11.29 -11.92 -16.16
N ALA A 17 -12.55 -12.37 -16.12
CA ALA A 17 -13.31 -12.74 -17.31
C ALA A 17 -13.58 -11.54 -18.23
N ALA A 18 -13.70 -10.33 -17.67
CA ALA A 18 -13.85 -9.09 -18.40
C ALA A 18 -12.53 -8.55 -19.00
N GLY A 19 -11.39 -9.21 -18.74
CA GLY A 19 -10.10 -8.87 -19.31
C GLY A 19 -9.32 -7.80 -18.54
N TYR A 20 -9.64 -7.57 -17.26
CA TYR A 20 -8.83 -6.68 -16.42
C TYR A 20 -7.49 -7.32 -16.05
N ASP A 21 -6.44 -6.52 -16.01
CA ASP A 21 -5.06 -6.97 -15.75
C ASP A 21 -4.72 -7.04 -14.26
N PHE A 22 -5.41 -6.30 -13.39
CA PHE A 22 -5.14 -6.23 -11.95
C PHE A 22 -6.41 -5.91 -11.15
N VAL A 23 -6.35 -6.15 -9.84
CA VAL A 23 -7.38 -5.77 -8.88
C VAL A 23 -6.91 -4.55 -8.10
N LYS A 24 -7.68 -3.46 -8.11
CA LYS A 24 -7.38 -2.25 -7.36
C LYS A 24 -8.10 -2.21 -6.02
N VAL A 25 -7.35 -2.02 -4.94
CA VAL A 25 -7.85 -1.89 -3.56
C VAL A 25 -7.75 -0.46 -3.04
N TYR A 26 -8.61 -0.13 -2.07
CA TYR A 26 -8.74 1.20 -1.49
C TYR A 26 -8.71 1.17 0.05
N ASP A 27 -8.63 2.35 0.68
CA ASP A 27 -8.34 2.56 2.11
C ASP A 27 -9.33 1.93 3.08
N LEU A 28 -10.62 1.90 2.73
CA LEU A 28 -11.71 1.55 3.65
C LEU A 28 -12.03 0.04 3.71
N LEU A 29 -11.18 -0.80 3.15
CA LEU A 29 -11.35 -2.25 3.26
C LEU A 29 -11.05 -2.72 4.68
N SER A 30 -11.88 -3.61 5.21
CA SER A 30 -11.53 -4.38 6.41
C SER A 30 -10.37 -5.35 6.12
N ALA A 31 -9.66 -5.78 7.16
CA ALA A 31 -8.59 -6.75 7.02
C ALA A 31 -9.07 -8.08 6.39
N ASP A 32 -10.25 -8.54 6.79
CA ASP A 32 -10.85 -9.77 6.24
C ASP A 32 -11.23 -9.63 4.77
N ALA A 33 -11.81 -8.48 4.38
CA ALA A 33 -12.15 -8.21 2.98
C ALA A 33 -10.88 -8.10 2.11
N TYR A 34 -9.84 -7.46 2.61
CA TYR A 34 -8.56 -7.37 1.92
C TYR A 34 -7.93 -8.76 1.73
N ALA A 35 -7.86 -9.57 2.79
CA ALA A 35 -7.32 -10.93 2.73
C ALA A 35 -8.10 -11.81 1.73
N ALA A 36 -9.44 -11.69 1.71
CA ALA A 36 -10.28 -12.40 0.77
C ALA A 36 -10.02 -11.98 -0.69
N ILE A 37 -9.83 -10.68 -0.94
CA ILE A 37 -9.48 -10.15 -2.28
C ILE A 37 -8.11 -10.66 -2.72
N VAL A 38 -7.10 -10.63 -1.84
CA VAL A 38 -5.75 -11.13 -2.14
C VAL A 38 -5.80 -12.60 -2.51
N ALA A 39 -6.47 -13.44 -1.71
CA ALA A 39 -6.62 -14.87 -1.99
C ALA A 39 -7.33 -15.15 -3.33
N ALA A 40 -8.39 -14.41 -3.63
CA ALA A 40 -9.10 -14.53 -4.89
C ALA A 40 -8.23 -14.06 -6.08
N ALA A 41 -7.50 -12.96 -5.93
CA ALA A 41 -6.61 -12.44 -6.95
C ALA A 41 -5.47 -13.43 -7.27
N GLU A 42 -4.86 -14.00 -6.24
CA GLU A 42 -3.83 -15.05 -6.39
C GLU A 42 -4.37 -16.25 -7.18
N LYS A 43 -5.54 -16.76 -6.80
CA LYS A 43 -6.19 -17.88 -7.49
C LYS A 43 -6.46 -17.60 -8.97
N HIS A 44 -6.80 -16.36 -9.32
CA HIS A 44 -7.05 -15.94 -10.70
C HIS A 44 -5.80 -15.41 -11.43
N GLY A 45 -4.63 -15.43 -10.79
CA GLY A 45 -3.38 -14.93 -11.36
C GLY A 45 -3.43 -13.43 -11.68
N MET A 46 -4.09 -12.63 -10.83
CA MET A 46 -4.20 -11.19 -10.95
C MET A 46 -3.38 -10.48 -9.86
N PRO A 47 -2.50 -9.53 -10.20
CA PRO A 47 -1.84 -8.73 -9.17
C PRO A 47 -2.83 -7.81 -8.44
N VAL A 48 -2.61 -7.63 -7.13
CA VAL A 48 -3.31 -6.62 -6.33
C VAL A 48 -2.48 -5.34 -6.32
N VAL A 49 -3.13 -4.22 -6.60
CA VAL A 49 -2.50 -2.89 -6.65
C VAL A 49 -3.36 -1.88 -5.89
N GLY A 50 -2.84 -0.69 -5.62
CA GLY A 50 -3.64 0.42 -5.09
C GLY A 50 -3.18 0.93 -3.74
N HIS A 51 -4.13 1.23 -2.87
CA HIS A 51 -3.85 1.86 -1.59
C HIS A 51 -3.47 0.83 -0.50
N VAL A 52 -2.99 1.33 0.62
CA VAL A 52 -2.83 0.55 1.85
C VAL A 52 -4.12 0.71 2.67
N PRO A 53 -4.93 -0.35 2.85
CA PRO A 53 -6.11 -0.24 3.70
C PRO A 53 -5.70 0.06 5.15
N ASP A 54 -6.40 1.00 5.79
CA ASP A 54 -6.09 1.45 7.16
C ASP A 54 -6.10 0.28 8.16
N ALA A 55 -7.02 -0.68 7.97
CA ALA A 55 -7.13 -1.86 8.82
C ALA A 55 -6.01 -2.91 8.61
N VAL A 56 -5.20 -2.78 7.56
CA VAL A 56 -4.13 -3.73 7.20
C VAL A 56 -2.75 -3.15 7.50
N GLY A 57 -2.57 -1.88 7.18
CA GLY A 57 -1.30 -1.17 7.34
C GLY A 57 -0.24 -1.59 6.31
N LEU A 58 0.87 -0.84 6.30
CA LEU A 58 1.95 -1.05 5.32
C LEU A 58 2.57 -2.44 5.42
N SER A 59 2.86 -2.93 6.64
CA SER A 59 3.43 -4.26 6.83
C SER A 59 2.54 -5.35 6.25
N GLY A 60 1.22 -5.27 6.52
CA GLY A 60 0.28 -6.29 6.04
C GLY A 60 0.16 -6.35 4.52
N VAL A 61 0.20 -5.22 3.81
CA VAL A 61 0.15 -5.24 2.34
C VAL A 61 1.47 -5.71 1.71
N LEU A 62 2.61 -5.46 2.36
CA LEU A 62 3.90 -5.99 1.93
C LEU A 62 3.97 -7.51 2.13
N ASP A 63 3.53 -8.01 3.28
CA ASP A 63 3.48 -9.44 3.59
C ASP A 63 2.52 -10.19 2.65
N ALA A 64 1.43 -9.53 2.25
CA ALA A 64 0.48 -10.05 1.27
C ALA A 64 0.97 -10.02 -0.18
N GLY A 65 2.13 -9.42 -0.46
CA GLY A 65 2.70 -9.33 -1.79
C GLY A 65 1.94 -8.40 -2.74
N GLN A 66 1.32 -7.32 -2.22
CA GLN A 66 0.67 -6.32 -3.06
C GLN A 66 1.69 -5.74 -4.06
N ALA A 67 1.36 -5.76 -5.35
CA ALA A 67 2.31 -5.47 -6.43
C ALA A 67 2.68 -3.99 -6.55
N SER A 68 1.80 -3.07 -6.13
CA SER A 68 2.11 -1.64 -6.07
C SER A 68 1.32 -0.93 -4.97
N ILE A 69 1.90 0.16 -4.46
CA ILE A 69 1.26 1.06 -3.50
C ILE A 69 1.21 2.44 -4.15
N GLU A 70 -0.02 2.93 -4.34
CA GLU A 70 -0.28 4.21 -4.98
C GLU A 70 -0.34 5.34 -3.94
N HIS A 71 0.05 6.55 -4.37
CA HIS A 71 -0.01 7.80 -3.60
C HIS A 71 0.79 7.78 -2.29
N LEU A 72 1.67 6.81 -2.08
CA LEU A 72 2.44 6.62 -0.85
C LEU A 72 1.58 6.53 0.44
N ARG A 73 0.29 6.24 0.30
CA ARG A 73 -0.61 6.08 1.44
C ARG A 73 -0.16 4.94 2.35
N GLY A 74 -0.29 5.13 3.66
CA GLY A 74 0.18 4.18 4.66
C GLY A 74 1.67 4.25 4.97
N HIS A 75 2.49 4.86 4.11
CA HIS A 75 3.90 5.10 4.40
C HIS A 75 4.09 6.17 5.47
N ASP A 76 3.22 7.17 5.48
CA ASP A 76 3.16 8.23 6.47
C ASP A 76 3.01 7.67 7.89
N ALA A 77 2.06 6.77 8.11
CA ALA A 77 1.86 6.13 9.40
C ALA A 77 3.05 5.24 9.81
N ALA A 78 3.70 4.58 8.85
CA ALA A 78 4.87 3.75 9.10
C ALA A 78 6.15 4.58 9.36
N LEU A 79 6.21 5.82 8.86
CA LEU A 79 7.37 6.69 8.95
C LEU A 79 7.37 7.59 10.19
N VAL A 80 6.23 7.77 10.84
CA VAL A 80 6.07 8.62 12.03
C VAL A 80 6.06 7.77 13.29
N SER A 81 6.92 8.10 14.25
CA SER A 81 7.06 7.33 15.51
C SER A 81 5.81 7.37 16.40
N ASN A 82 4.94 8.35 16.23
CA ASN A 82 3.68 8.52 16.95
C ASN A 82 2.57 9.00 16.01
N PRO A 83 2.07 8.13 15.14
CA PRO A 83 1.08 8.51 14.12
C PRO A 83 -0.21 9.08 14.72
N GLU A 84 -0.57 8.67 15.94
CA GLU A 84 -1.76 9.17 16.65
C GLU A 84 -1.67 10.64 17.08
N LYS A 85 -0.45 11.22 17.09
CA LYS A 85 -0.21 12.64 17.46
C LYS A 85 -0.10 13.56 16.24
N VAL A 86 -0.04 13.00 15.05
CA VAL A 86 0.23 13.76 13.83
C VAL A 86 -0.98 13.64 12.92
N THR A 87 -1.69 14.75 12.74
CA THR A 87 -2.81 14.81 11.80
C THR A 87 -2.28 14.78 10.37
N HIS A 88 -2.75 13.84 9.56
CA HIS A 88 -2.41 13.75 8.15
C HIS A 88 -2.65 15.09 7.45
N GLY A 89 -1.63 15.59 6.73
CA GLY A 89 -1.67 16.86 6.02
C GLY A 89 -1.33 18.08 6.87
N SER A 90 -0.98 17.93 8.16
CA SER A 90 -0.42 19.02 8.97
C SER A 90 1.03 19.33 8.58
N GLU A 91 1.52 20.54 8.88
CA GLU A 91 2.94 20.88 8.65
C GLU A 91 3.89 19.96 9.45
N ASP A 92 3.52 19.63 10.67
CA ASP A 92 4.29 18.70 11.52
C ASP A 92 4.38 17.31 10.91
N TRP A 93 3.29 16.83 10.29
CA TRP A 93 3.26 15.58 9.55
C TRP A 93 4.22 15.63 8.34
N ALA A 94 4.14 16.68 7.53
CA ALA A 94 4.98 16.84 6.34
C ALA A 94 6.47 16.87 6.70
N MET A 95 6.84 17.57 7.78
CA MET A 95 8.22 17.64 8.25
C MET A 95 8.71 16.31 8.82
N ALA A 96 7.92 15.63 9.63
CA ALA A 96 8.26 14.34 10.21
C ALA A 96 8.43 13.27 9.12
N ALA A 97 7.50 13.20 8.17
CA ALA A 97 7.55 12.29 7.03
C ALA A 97 8.79 12.56 6.15
N THR A 98 9.06 13.81 5.83
CA THR A 98 10.23 14.20 5.00
C THR A 98 11.55 13.85 5.67
N SER A 99 11.68 14.10 6.98
CA SER A 99 12.89 13.76 7.74
C SER A 99 13.13 12.26 7.78
N LYS A 100 12.08 11.47 8.01
CA LYS A 100 12.19 10.02 8.06
C LYS A 100 12.45 9.40 6.69
N MET A 101 11.83 9.93 5.64
CA MET A 101 12.09 9.53 4.26
C MET A 101 13.56 9.78 3.88
N ARG A 102 14.14 10.89 4.29
CA ARG A 102 15.56 11.19 4.07
C ARG A 102 16.46 10.19 4.78
N GLU A 103 16.19 9.90 6.06
CA GLU A 103 16.93 8.91 6.85
C GLU A 103 16.90 7.53 6.18
N LEU A 104 15.73 7.09 5.70
CA LEU A 104 15.57 5.82 5.01
C LEU A 104 16.29 5.79 3.66
N ALA A 105 16.21 6.87 2.89
CA ALA A 105 16.92 7.00 1.62
C ALA A 105 18.45 6.93 1.81
N GLU A 106 18.99 7.61 2.82
CA GLU A 106 20.41 7.54 3.18
C GLU A 106 20.82 6.14 3.66
N GLY A 107 19.93 5.45 4.39
CA GLY A 107 20.13 4.07 4.84
C GLY A 107 20.18 3.09 3.67
N THR A 108 19.30 3.23 2.69
CA THR A 108 19.25 2.38 1.50
C THR A 108 20.44 2.60 0.58
N GLN A 109 20.91 3.84 0.41
CA GLN A 109 22.14 4.13 -0.34
C GLN A 109 23.37 3.47 0.29
N ARG A 110 23.51 3.53 1.63
CA ARG A 110 24.62 2.86 2.35
C ARG A 110 24.58 1.35 2.20
N ALA A 111 23.40 0.76 2.09
CA ALA A 111 23.22 -0.68 1.89
C ALA A 111 23.36 -1.12 0.42
N GLY A 112 23.60 -0.20 -0.53
CA GLY A 112 23.69 -0.49 -1.96
C GLY A 112 22.36 -0.95 -2.59
N VAL A 113 21.25 -0.76 -1.90
CA VAL A 113 19.91 -1.12 -2.38
C VAL A 113 19.32 0.08 -3.14
N ARG A 114 19.15 -0.06 -4.45
CA ARG A 114 18.37 0.90 -5.23
C ARG A 114 16.90 0.71 -4.90
N SER A 115 16.34 1.59 -4.09
CA SER A 115 14.91 1.62 -3.81
C SER A 115 14.19 2.58 -4.76
N SER A 116 12.92 2.32 -5.01
CA SER A 116 12.03 3.26 -5.72
C SER A 116 11.93 4.66 -5.06
N TRP A 117 12.43 4.82 -3.86
CA TRP A 117 12.59 6.06 -3.11
C TRP A 117 13.57 7.05 -3.74
N GLU A 118 14.63 6.57 -4.42
CA GLU A 118 15.57 7.43 -5.14
C GLU A 118 14.91 8.16 -6.31
N LEU A 119 13.93 7.52 -6.95
CA LEU A 119 13.15 8.13 -8.03
C LEU A 119 12.18 9.20 -7.50
N LEU A 120 11.64 9.03 -6.30
CA LEU A 120 10.74 9.99 -5.65
C LEU A 120 11.50 11.18 -5.07
N ALA A 121 12.64 10.97 -4.42
CA ALA A 121 13.46 12.04 -3.87
C ALA A 121 14.01 12.98 -4.97
N SER A 122 14.27 12.46 -6.17
CA SER A 122 14.75 13.24 -7.32
C SER A 122 13.62 14.00 -8.05
N SER A 123 12.35 13.66 -7.81
CA SER A 123 11.20 14.32 -8.43
C SER A 123 10.57 15.44 -7.57
N VAL A 124 11.04 15.63 -6.33
CA VAL A 124 10.53 16.61 -5.36
C VAL A 124 11.51 17.82 -5.18
N LEU A 125 12.65 17.79 -5.84
CA LEU A 125 13.61 18.90 -5.93
C LEU A 125 13.50 19.57 -7.30
#